data_ba6faf1a05579836c9b3136dcebf7ec5
#
_entry.id   ba6faf1a05579836c9b3136dcebf7ec5
#
_cell.length_a   1.000
_cell.length_b   1.000
_cell.length_c   1.000
_cell.angle_alpha   90.00
_cell.angle_beta   90.00
_cell.angle_gamma   90.00
#
_symmetry.space_group_name_H-M   'P 1'
#
loop_
_entity.id
_entity.type
_entity.pdbx_description
1 polymer ?
#
loop_
_entity_poly.entity_id
_entity_poly.type
_entity_poly.pdbx_seq_one_letter_code
_entity_poly.pdbx_strand_id
1 'polypeptide(L)'
;MAARNLAAKFVEVAGAHGAREALVDGPVRISHRDALRRSATVADRLLARGVRPGMRVAILLPNGWQYAVGYCGAQLAGAIVVLVNTRLTGPEIDHVLTDSGATLIVTDDTRGALVPAALADRIVSADVLLAEPGTDEDVAPATLPGHARAPHDVAHLLYTSGTTGRPKGAMHTHANLLFNARTVRERVGAAPGERTLIAAPMFHATGTASQFIGFFTAGACCVFTPAFKAETTVALVAGERITFFAGVAAMLRLILLQAEDAASDLSALRLFVMGGSAVPAAFPAEVTRRLPGLKLGNVWGLTEATSIVTYTEGEEYLAHSGTVGTPVAGVEVAISLDGGPPRDVRDTVGELCVRGPVVAGGYWNNPGATASTFLDGWLRTGDVGSIDADGFVRVLDRLKDMIIRGGENIYSLEVENVLATHPDVAEVAVVGVPDPVFDERVRAVVVPWPGRIPSVESLRAHAAASLAAYKVPAEVRFVGELPRNPSGKVLKRRLIDDAALEAKELDDTCG
;
A
#
# COMPACT_ATOMS: atom_id res chain seq x y z
N MET A 1 10.39 27.16 12.32
CA MET A 1 10.31 26.86 10.86
C MET A 1 9.91 25.41 10.71
N ALA A 2 9.00 25.08 9.81
CA ALA A 2 8.64 23.68 9.55
C ALA A 2 9.86 22.88 9.04
N ALA A 3 9.96 21.61 9.46
CA ALA A 3 11.03 20.72 9.02
C ALA A 3 11.05 20.62 7.49
N ARG A 4 12.24 20.73 6.89
CA ARG A 4 12.42 20.73 5.44
C ARG A 4 12.60 19.33 4.85
N ASN A 5 12.98 18.35 5.67
CA ASN A 5 13.21 16.97 5.28
C ASN A 5 12.91 16.01 6.44
N LEU A 6 12.95 14.70 6.17
CA LEU A 6 12.62 13.69 7.18
C LEU A 6 13.60 13.68 8.36
N ALA A 7 14.90 13.88 8.13
CA ALA A 7 15.90 13.88 9.20
C ALA A 7 15.60 15.00 10.22
N ALA A 8 15.34 16.21 9.74
CA ALA A 8 14.93 17.33 10.60
C ALA A 8 13.61 17.06 11.32
N LYS A 9 12.65 16.40 10.65
CA LYS A 9 11.35 16.07 11.24
C LYS A 9 11.49 15.03 12.36
N PHE A 10 12.34 14.04 12.23
CA PHE A 10 12.57 13.05 13.29
C PHE A 10 13.17 13.69 14.55
N VAL A 11 14.11 14.64 14.40
CA VAL A 11 14.67 15.40 15.53
C VAL A 11 13.61 16.29 16.19
N GLU A 12 12.80 17.00 15.39
CA GLU A 12 11.69 17.83 15.88
C GLU A 12 10.72 17.01 16.75
N VAL A 13 10.29 15.83 16.25
CA VAL A 13 9.34 14.96 16.94
C VAL A 13 9.93 14.38 18.23
N ALA A 14 11.18 13.92 18.20
CA ALA A 14 11.84 13.41 19.40
C ALA A 14 12.07 14.51 20.45
N GLY A 15 12.30 15.77 20.03
CA GLY A 15 12.36 16.92 20.92
C GLY A 15 11.01 17.20 21.58
N ALA A 16 9.93 17.15 20.83
CA ALA A 16 8.58 17.46 21.34
C ALA A 16 7.93 16.31 22.13
N HIS A 17 8.20 15.05 21.75
CA HIS A 17 7.50 13.87 22.27
C HIS A 17 8.43 12.77 22.78
N GLY A 18 9.68 13.09 23.11
CA GLY A 18 10.76 12.13 23.35
C GLY A 18 10.47 11.05 24.38
N ALA A 19 9.72 11.33 25.45
CA ALA A 19 9.37 10.34 26.46
C ALA A 19 8.20 9.42 26.08
N ARG A 20 7.48 9.73 24.97
CA ARG A 20 6.34 8.91 24.53
C ARG A 20 6.82 7.67 23.79
N GLU A 21 6.05 6.60 23.90
CA GLU A 21 6.26 5.37 23.16
C GLU A 21 6.07 5.65 21.64
N ALA A 22 7.04 5.23 20.83
CA ALA A 22 7.09 5.47 19.40
C ALA A 22 6.94 4.18 18.59
N LEU A 23 7.64 3.11 19.01
CA LEU A 23 7.69 1.84 18.29
C LEU A 23 7.44 0.71 19.29
N VAL A 24 6.54 -0.21 18.90
CA VAL A 24 6.21 -1.41 19.67
C VAL A 24 6.29 -2.61 18.73
N ASP A 25 7.09 -3.62 19.12
CA ASP A 25 7.27 -4.84 18.35
C ASP A 25 7.41 -6.02 19.32
N GLY A 26 6.31 -6.73 19.56
CA GLY A 26 6.23 -7.72 20.61
C GLY A 26 6.62 -7.16 21.99
N PRO A 27 7.68 -7.68 22.65
CA PRO A 27 8.15 -7.19 23.94
C PRO A 27 8.98 -5.90 23.85
N VAL A 28 9.43 -5.53 22.64
CA VAL A 28 10.29 -4.35 22.42
C VAL A 28 9.44 -3.09 22.41
N ARG A 29 9.81 -2.13 23.30
CA ARG A 29 9.17 -0.82 23.41
C ARG A 29 10.23 0.26 23.34
N ILE A 30 10.08 1.17 22.40
CA ILE A 30 11.07 2.20 22.11
C ILE A 30 10.39 3.56 22.14
N SER A 31 10.91 4.50 22.95
CA SER A 31 10.44 5.87 22.97
C SER A 31 10.89 6.66 21.72
N HIS A 32 10.27 7.82 21.44
CA HIS A 32 10.73 8.68 20.33
C HIS A 32 12.19 9.14 20.53
N ARG A 33 12.61 9.39 21.76
CA ARG A 33 14.01 9.74 22.08
C ARG A 33 14.96 8.58 21.79
N ASP A 34 14.62 7.38 22.24
CA ASP A 34 15.46 6.21 22.03
C ASP A 34 15.47 5.78 20.57
N ALA A 35 14.36 5.91 19.85
CA ALA A 35 14.30 5.69 18.41
C ALA A 35 15.25 6.63 17.66
N LEU A 36 15.27 7.93 18.03
CA LEU A 36 16.20 8.90 17.44
C LEU A 36 17.64 8.56 17.78
N ARG A 37 17.96 8.24 19.06
CA ARG A 37 19.30 7.87 19.52
C ARG A 37 19.83 6.64 18.74
N ARG A 38 19.04 5.56 18.69
CA ARG A 38 19.39 4.35 17.92
C ARG A 38 19.60 4.66 16.44
N SER A 39 18.72 5.49 15.87
CA SER A 39 18.83 5.89 14.44
C SER A 39 20.07 6.74 14.18
N ALA A 40 20.49 7.60 15.12
CA ALA A 40 21.73 8.37 15.00
C ALA A 40 22.96 7.46 15.02
N THR A 41 23.00 6.46 15.88
CA THR A 41 24.05 5.43 15.89
C THR A 41 24.09 4.63 14.59
N VAL A 42 22.92 4.25 14.05
CA VAL A 42 22.84 3.61 12.74
C VAL A 42 23.41 4.50 11.64
N ALA A 43 23.07 5.80 11.66
CA ALA A 43 23.58 6.75 10.68
C ALA A 43 25.13 6.85 10.74
N ASP A 44 25.70 6.96 11.95
CA ASP A 44 27.15 7.00 12.15
C ASP A 44 27.81 5.73 11.64
N ARG A 45 27.27 4.56 11.97
CA ARG A 45 27.77 3.26 11.50
C ARG A 45 27.68 3.10 9.97
N LEU A 46 26.67 3.68 9.31
CA LEU A 46 26.56 3.74 7.86
C LEU A 46 27.62 4.67 7.25
N LEU A 47 27.81 5.84 7.84
CA LEU A 47 28.83 6.81 7.41
C LEU A 47 30.25 6.24 7.56
N ALA A 48 30.54 5.53 8.65
CA ALA A 48 31.81 4.82 8.88
C ALA A 48 32.07 3.72 7.81
N ARG A 49 31.02 3.13 7.26
CA ARG A 49 31.07 2.17 6.13
C ARG A 49 31.12 2.82 4.75
N GLY A 50 31.34 4.13 4.70
CA GLY A 50 31.52 4.86 3.45
C GLY A 50 30.23 5.36 2.79
N VAL A 51 29.06 5.23 3.43
CA VAL A 51 27.83 5.86 2.91
C VAL A 51 28.01 7.37 2.88
N ARG A 52 27.54 8.01 1.83
CA ARG A 52 27.53 9.47 1.67
C ARG A 52 26.13 9.92 1.27
N PRO A 53 25.76 11.19 1.49
CA PRO A 53 24.48 11.73 1.06
C PRO A 53 24.18 11.44 -0.41
N GLY A 54 22.98 10.93 -0.69
CA GLY A 54 22.52 10.53 -2.03
C GLY A 54 22.94 9.12 -2.46
N MET A 55 23.79 8.41 -1.70
CA MET A 55 24.00 6.97 -1.92
C MET A 55 22.77 6.16 -1.52
N ARG A 56 22.58 5.00 -2.14
CA ARG A 56 21.41 4.14 -1.90
C ARG A 56 21.75 3.07 -0.88
N VAL A 57 20.93 2.99 0.16
CA VAL A 57 20.96 1.95 1.19
C VAL A 57 19.68 1.13 1.07
N ALA A 58 19.80 -0.14 0.72
CA ALA A 58 18.66 -1.04 0.62
C ALA A 58 18.30 -1.59 2.00
N ILE A 59 17.00 -1.67 2.28
CA ILE A 59 16.47 -2.35 3.48
C ILE A 59 15.65 -3.55 3.00
N LEU A 60 16.14 -4.74 3.30
CA LEU A 60 15.51 -6.03 3.02
C LEU A 60 15.18 -6.71 4.36
N LEU A 61 14.24 -6.15 5.09
CA LEU A 61 13.79 -6.60 6.41
C LEU A 61 12.25 -6.73 6.46
N PRO A 62 11.71 -7.56 7.36
CA PRO A 62 10.28 -7.59 7.63
C PRO A 62 9.84 -6.31 8.34
N ASN A 63 8.51 -6.13 8.49
CA ASN A 63 7.97 -5.11 9.38
C ASN A 63 8.53 -5.30 10.79
N GLY A 64 8.94 -4.22 11.43
CA GLY A 64 9.44 -4.25 12.79
C GLY A 64 10.23 -2.99 13.15
N TRP A 65 10.66 -2.93 14.40
CA TRP A 65 11.43 -1.80 14.90
C TRP A 65 12.80 -1.66 14.20
N GLN A 66 13.40 -2.78 13.79
CA GLN A 66 14.68 -2.78 13.05
C GLN A 66 14.54 -2.06 11.71
N TYR A 67 13.46 -2.34 10.98
CA TYR A 67 13.15 -1.63 9.74
C TYR A 67 13.00 -0.13 10.00
N ALA A 68 12.20 0.25 11.00
CA ALA A 68 11.91 1.66 11.32
C ALA A 68 13.18 2.42 11.71
N VAL A 69 13.99 1.88 12.63
CA VAL A 69 15.26 2.48 13.08
C VAL A 69 16.28 2.53 11.94
N GLY A 70 16.40 1.45 11.16
CA GLY A 70 17.27 1.40 9.98
C GLY A 70 16.89 2.46 8.93
N TYR A 71 15.58 2.62 8.66
CA TYR A 71 15.06 3.65 7.76
C TYR A 71 15.43 5.06 8.26
N CYS A 72 15.12 5.37 9.53
CA CYS A 72 15.44 6.67 10.12
C CYS A 72 16.95 6.92 10.12
N GLY A 73 17.77 5.92 10.43
CA GLY A 73 19.23 6.03 10.42
C GLY A 73 19.78 6.33 9.03
N ALA A 74 19.28 5.65 8.00
CA ALA A 74 19.67 5.94 6.62
C ALA A 74 19.26 7.36 6.19
N GLN A 75 18.08 7.85 6.61
CA GLN A 75 17.66 9.23 6.37
C GLN A 75 18.56 10.24 7.09
N LEU A 76 18.97 9.97 8.33
CA LEU A 76 19.90 10.81 9.09
C LEU A 76 21.30 10.82 8.45
N ALA A 77 21.74 9.72 7.86
CA ALA A 77 22.97 9.66 7.07
C ALA A 77 22.88 10.39 5.71
N GLY A 78 21.69 10.85 5.32
CA GLY A 78 21.43 11.50 4.04
C GLY A 78 21.31 10.53 2.86
N ALA A 79 21.21 9.24 3.11
CA ALA A 79 21.07 8.22 2.09
C ALA A 79 19.67 8.20 1.47
N ILE A 80 19.58 7.69 0.24
CA ILE A 80 18.32 7.31 -0.40
C ILE A 80 18.02 5.87 0.02
N VAL A 81 16.88 5.63 0.68
CA VAL A 81 16.50 4.28 1.12
C VAL A 81 15.85 3.53 -0.05
N VAL A 82 16.31 2.30 -0.32
CA VAL A 82 15.65 1.40 -1.28
C VAL A 82 14.78 0.42 -0.50
N LEU A 83 13.47 0.50 -0.69
CA LEU A 83 12.51 -0.35 0.02
C LEU A 83 12.37 -1.67 -0.74
N VAL A 84 13.03 -2.73 -0.27
CA VAL A 84 13.04 -4.02 -0.97
C VAL A 84 11.92 -4.91 -0.45
N ASN A 85 11.08 -5.39 -1.36
CA ASN A 85 10.00 -6.30 -1.02
C ASN A 85 10.56 -7.68 -0.62
N THR A 86 10.28 -8.09 0.61
CA THR A 86 10.78 -9.35 1.21
C THR A 86 10.15 -10.62 0.63
N ARG A 87 9.18 -10.50 -0.25
CA ARG A 87 8.49 -11.61 -0.92
C ARG A 87 8.99 -11.84 -2.36
N LEU A 88 9.96 -11.04 -2.81
CA LEU A 88 10.58 -11.19 -4.13
C LEU A 88 11.48 -12.43 -4.15
N THR A 89 11.60 -13.00 -5.34
CA THR A 89 12.58 -14.06 -5.63
C THR A 89 13.99 -13.48 -5.78
N GLY A 90 15.02 -14.31 -5.70
CA GLY A 90 16.43 -13.88 -5.87
C GLY A 90 16.65 -13.03 -7.14
N PRO A 91 16.21 -13.45 -8.35
CA PRO A 91 16.35 -12.66 -9.57
C PRO A 91 15.62 -11.30 -9.53
N GLU A 92 14.48 -11.20 -8.84
CA GLU A 92 13.75 -9.93 -8.68
C GLU A 92 14.48 -9.01 -7.70
N ILE A 93 15.04 -9.57 -6.63
CA ILE A 93 15.89 -8.82 -5.66
C ILE A 93 17.15 -8.31 -6.38
N ASP A 94 17.79 -9.13 -7.20
CA ASP A 94 18.94 -8.73 -8.00
C ASP A 94 18.61 -7.52 -8.88
N HIS A 95 17.47 -7.57 -9.58
CA HIS A 95 17.04 -6.45 -10.41
C HIS A 95 16.90 -5.16 -9.58
N VAL A 96 16.22 -5.20 -8.44
CA VAL A 96 16.01 -4.03 -7.59
C VAL A 96 17.33 -3.46 -7.07
N LEU A 97 18.23 -4.32 -6.60
CA LEU A 97 19.53 -3.91 -6.03
C LEU A 97 20.48 -3.36 -7.11
N THR A 98 20.48 -3.97 -8.29
CA THR A 98 21.32 -3.55 -9.42
C THR A 98 20.80 -2.26 -10.03
N ASP A 99 19.51 -2.15 -10.34
CA ASP A 99 18.89 -0.96 -10.94
C ASP A 99 18.99 0.26 -10.00
N SER A 100 18.73 0.08 -8.70
CA SER A 100 18.91 1.15 -7.71
C SER A 100 20.37 1.54 -7.52
N GLY A 101 21.31 0.65 -7.83
CA GLY A 101 22.74 0.80 -7.50
C GLY A 101 22.97 0.88 -6.00
N ALA A 102 22.27 0.06 -5.22
CA ALA A 102 22.41 0.02 -3.76
C ALA A 102 23.87 -0.27 -3.36
N THR A 103 24.42 0.58 -2.51
CA THR A 103 25.82 0.48 -2.05
C THR A 103 25.95 -0.36 -0.78
N LEU A 104 24.92 -0.37 0.05
CA LEU A 104 24.79 -1.26 1.21
C LEU A 104 23.40 -1.88 1.23
N ILE A 105 23.32 -3.09 1.79
CA ILE A 105 22.08 -3.89 1.91
C ILE A 105 21.94 -4.29 3.38
N VAL A 106 21.00 -3.66 4.07
CA VAL A 106 20.68 -4.00 5.47
C VAL A 106 19.67 -5.14 5.45
N THR A 107 20.04 -6.29 5.99
CA THR A 107 19.20 -7.50 5.97
C THR A 107 19.48 -8.40 7.16
N ASP A 108 18.62 -9.38 7.40
CA ASP A 108 18.86 -10.52 8.30
C ASP A 108 19.46 -11.70 7.54
N ASP A 109 19.91 -12.73 8.26
CA ASP A 109 20.57 -13.92 7.69
C ASP A 109 19.65 -14.67 6.72
N THR A 110 18.36 -14.78 7.04
CA THR A 110 17.39 -15.51 6.21
C THR A 110 17.21 -14.85 4.85
N ARG A 111 17.07 -13.52 4.83
CA ARG A 111 16.85 -12.75 3.59
C ARG A 111 18.17 -12.42 2.88
N GLY A 112 19.25 -12.33 3.64
CA GLY A 112 20.59 -12.19 3.09
C GLY A 112 20.96 -13.34 2.14
N ALA A 113 20.47 -14.55 2.40
CA ALA A 113 20.64 -15.70 1.52
C ALA A 113 19.96 -15.55 0.14
N LEU A 114 19.03 -14.62 -0.03
CA LEU A 114 18.36 -14.33 -1.29
C LEU A 114 19.12 -13.27 -2.12
N VAL A 115 20.08 -12.58 -1.51
CA VAL A 115 20.91 -11.58 -2.20
C VAL A 115 21.92 -12.30 -3.08
N PRO A 116 22.08 -11.90 -4.36
CA PRO A 116 23.05 -12.51 -5.25
C PRO A 116 24.48 -12.48 -4.71
N ALA A 117 25.23 -13.55 -4.91
CA ALA A 117 26.61 -13.67 -4.44
C ALA A 117 27.52 -12.52 -4.90
N ALA A 118 27.25 -11.96 -6.08
CA ALA A 118 27.99 -10.80 -6.62
C ALA A 118 27.79 -9.50 -5.80
N LEU A 119 26.79 -9.43 -4.93
CA LEU A 119 26.47 -8.30 -4.06
C LEU A 119 26.66 -8.64 -2.57
N ALA A 120 27.20 -9.80 -2.25
CA ALA A 120 27.35 -10.27 -0.86
C ALA A 120 28.27 -9.36 -0.02
N ASP A 121 29.25 -8.73 -0.62
CA ASP A 121 30.15 -7.77 0.00
C ASP A 121 29.45 -6.47 0.47
N ARG A 122 28.26 -6.21 -0.04
CA ARG A 122 27.41 -5.07 0.33
C ARG A 122 26.46 -5.36 1.49
N ILE A 123 26.36 -6.61 1.91
CA ILE A 123 25.47 -7.01 3.01
C ILE A 123 26.00 -6.50 4.34
N VAL A 124 25.12 -5.88 5.10
CA VAL A 124 25.33 -5.55 6.52
C VAL A 124 24.22 -6.20 7.32
N SER A 125 24.60 -7.05 8.27
CA SER A 125 23.63 -7.67 9.17
C SER A 125 22.87 -6.60 9.97
N ALA A 126 21.56 -6.73 10.01
CA ALA A 126 20.71 -5.87 10.83
C ALA A 126 21.11 -5.93 12.31
N ASP A 127 21.44 -7.12 12.84
CA ASP A 127 21.83 -7.29 14.23
C ASP A 127 23.12 -6.52 14.57
N VAL A 128 24.06 -6.45 13.64
CA VAL A 128 25.30 -5.68 13.80
C VAL A 128 25.06 -4.19 13.67
N LEU A 129 24.28 -3.78 12.66
CA LEU A 129 24.02 -2.37 12.39
C LEU A 129 23.13 -1.72 13.44
N LEU A 130 22.15 -2.47 13.97
CA LEU A 130 21.10 -2.04 14.89
C LEU A 130 21.36 -2.45 16.34
N ALA A 131 22.53 -3.03 16.65
CA ALA A 131 22.93 -3.35 18.01
C ALA A 131 22.79 -2.13 18.93
N GLU A 132 22.48 -2.36 20.20
CA GLU A 132 22.38 -1.27 21.20
C GLU A 132 23.58 -0.35 21.11
N PRO A 133 23.39 0.98 21.15
CA PRO A 133 24.48 1.92 21.23
C PRO A 133 25.33 1.67 22.48
N GLY A 134 26.64 1.62 22.32
CA GLY A 134 27.56 1.63 23.46
C GLY A 134 27.47 2.95 24.27
N THR A 135 28.03 2.96 25.48
CA THR A 135 28.06 4.16 26.32
C THR A 135 28.83 5.32 25.69
N ASP A 136 29.76 5.00 24.78
CA ASP A 136 30.62 5.97 24.11
C ASP A 136 30.11 6.40 22.71
N GLU A 137 28.97 5.84 22.26
CA GLU A 137 28.33 6.17 20.98
C GLU A 137 27.26 7.27 21.15
N ASP A 138 27.63 8.43 21.69
CA ASP A 138 26.72 9.58 21.81
C ASP A 138 26.83 10.47 20.56
N VAL A 139 26.05 10.12 19.53
CA VAL A 139 26.00 10.85 18.26
C VAL A 139 24.94 11.95 18.34
N ALA A 140 25.34 13.20 18.14
CA ALA A 140 24.40 14.32 18.10
C ALA A 140 23.57 14.28 16.82
N PRO A 141 22.27 13.94 16.87
CA PRO A 141 21.47 13.73 15.64
C PRO A 141 21.42 14.94 14.72
N ALA A 142 21.43 16.15 15.29
CA ALA A 142 21.35 17.40 14.54
C ALA A 142 22.60 17.72 13.69
N THR A 143 23.73 17.06 13.92
CA THR A 143 24.97 17.25 13.16
C THR A 143 25.11 16.30 11.96
N LEU A 144 24.21 15.32 11.84
CA LEU A 144 24.25 14.32 10.79
C LEU A 144 23.89 14.91 9.41
N PRO A 145 24.52 14.44 8.34
CA PRO A 145 24.44 15.07 7.01
C PRO A 145 23.02 15.02 6.39
N GLY A 146 22.13 14.17 6.88
CA GLY A 146 20.73 14.10 6.44
C GLY A 146 19.98 15.44 6.56
N HIS A 147 20.36 16.28 7.53
CA HIS A 147 19.77 17.61 7.69
C HIS A 147 20.04 18.57 6.53
N ALA A 148 21.10 18.36 5.77
CA ALA A 148 21.47 19.16 4.61
C ALA A 148 20.68 18.79 3.33
N ARG A 149 19.90 17.70 3.36
CA ARG A 149 19.10 17.31 2.20
C ARG A 149 18.00 18.33 1.91
N ALA A 150 17.86 18.67 0.62
CA ALA A 150 16.81 19.58 0.16
C ALA A 150 15.43 18.89 0.15
N PRO A 151 14.33 19.65 0.23
CA PRO A 151 12.97 19.08 0.20
C PRO A 151 12.69 18.22 -1.05
N HIS A 152 13.25 18.58 -2.19
CA HIS A 152 13.06 17.90 -3.47
C HIS A 152 14.11 16.80 -3.74
N ASP A 153 15.05 16.58 -2.83
CA ASP A 153 15.94 15.43 -2.93
C ASP A 153 15.16 14.15 -2.73
N VAL A 154 15.54 13.10 -3.48
CA VAL A 154 14.97 11.76 -3.32
C VAL A 154 15.31 11.22 -1.94
N ALA A 155 14.28 10.85 -1.18
CA ALA A 155 14.39 10.27 0.15
C ALA A 155 14.36 8.74 0.11
N HIS A 156 13.47 8.16 -0.70
CA HIS A 156 13.46 6.73 -0.93
C HIS A 156 12.99 6.32 -2.34
N LEU A 157 13.34 5.10 -2.72
CA LEU A 157 12.85 4.43 -3.92
C LEU A 157 11.90 3.31 -3.50
N LEU A 158 10.71 3.31 -4.09
CA LEU A 158 9.72 2.27 -3.89
C LEU A 158 9.45 1.57 -5.23
N TYR A 159 9.83 0.27 -5.31
CA TYR A 159 9.71 -0.50 -6.53
C TYR A 159 8.30 -1.07 -6.70
N THR A 160 7.69 -0.77 -7.86
CA THR A 160 6.37 -1.29 -8.24
C THR A 160 6.52 -2.39 -9.28
N SER A 161 5.67 -3.42 -9.20
CA SER A 161 5.52 -4.38 -10.28
C SER A 161 4.89 -3.69 -11.48
N GLY A 162 5.73 -3.20 -12.40
CA GLY A 162 5.28 -2.55 -13.62
C GLY A 162 4.41 -3.47 -14.50
N THR A 163 3.57 -2.86 -15.32
CA THR A 163 2.73 -3.57 -16.30
C THR A 163 3.55 -4.27 -17.39
N THR A 164 4.81 -3.92 -17.55
CA THR A 164 5.75 -4.38 -18.57
C THR A 164 6.73 -5.48 -18.11
N GLY A 165 6.56 -6.02 -16.90
CA GLY A 165 7.29 -7.19 -16.40
C GLY A 165 8.39 -6.89 -15.38
N ARG A 166 9.22 -5.83 -15.53
CA ARG A 166 10.26 -5.50 -14.55
C ARG A 166 9.81 -4.40 -13.59
N PRO A 167 10.07 -4.53 -12.28
CA PRO A 167 9.77 -3.49 -11.30
C PRO A 167 10.46 -2.16 -11.62
N LYS A 168 9.75 -1.03 -11.40
CA LYS A 168 10.27 0.33 -11.58
C LYS A 168 10.34 1.03 -10.24
N GLY A 169 11.43 1.72 -9.94
CA GLY A 169 11.64 2.45 -8.70
C GLY A 169 11.03 3.86 -8.74
N ALA A 170 9.86 4.07 -8.14
CA ALA A 170 9.28 5.41 -7.99
C ALA A 170 10.12 6.25 -7.02
N MET A 171 10.45 7.48 -7.41
CA MET A 171 11.30 8.41 -6.66
C MET A 171 10.45 9.29 -5.73
N HIS A 172 10.42 8.97 -4.44
CA HIS A 172 9.75 9.82 -3.46
C HIS A 172 10.74 10.81 -2.85
N THR A 173 10.43 12.09 -2.93
CA THR A 173 11.20 13.16 -2.31
C THR A 173 10.83 13.35 -0.84
N HIS A 174 11.67 14.05 -0.08
CA HIS A 174 11.32 14.45 1.29
C HIS A 174 10.03 15.28 1.31
N ALA A 175 9.83 16.16 0.32
CA ALA A 175 8.63 16.99 0.22
C ALA A 175 7.36 16.14 0.01
N ASN A 176 7.41 15.15 -0.87
CA ASN A 176 6.28 14.23 -1.10
C ASN A 176 5.88 13.51 0.21
N LEU A 177 6.87 12.96 0.92
CA LEU A 177 6.65 12.20 2.15
C LEU A 177 6.14 13.08 3.30
N LEU A 178 6.67 14.29 3.45
CA LEU A 178 6.18 15.25 4.46
C LEU A 178 4.80 15.78 4.11
N PHE A 179 4.47 15.95 2.82
CA PHE A 179 3.12 16.29 2.38
C PHE A 179 2.13 15.18 2.75
N ASN A 180 2.45 13.92 2.42
CA ASN A 180 1.63 12.77 2.79
C ASN A 180 1.49 12.64 4.32
N ALA A 181 2.56 12.82 5.08
CA ALA A 181 2.52 12.80 6.54
C ALA A 181 1.61 13.90 7.13
N ARG A 182 1.62 15.10 6.52
CA ARG A 182 0.68 16.17 6.88
C ARG A 182 -0.77 15.75 6.60
N THR A 183 -1.04 15.17 5.43
CA THR A 183 -2.37 14.65 5.08
C THR A 183 -2.85 13.61 6.10
N VAL A 184 -1.98 12.67 6.50
CA VAL A 184 -2.31 11.67 7.53
C VAL A 184 -2.63 12.34 8.86
N ARG A 185 -1.87 13.35 9.27
CA ARG A 185 -2.18 14.10 10.50
C ARG A 185 -3.51 14.85 10.42
N GLU A 186 -3.80 15.53 9.31
CA GLU A 186 -4.95 16.42 9.15
C GLU A 186 -6.24 15.69 8.83
N ARG A 187 -6.18 14.60 8.04
CA ARG A 187 -7.38 13.86 7.59
C ARG A 187 -7.62 12.59 8.39
N VAL A 188 -6.57 11.84 8.74
CA VAL A 188 -6.67 10.59 9.50
C VAL A 188 -6.64 10.85 11.02
N GLY A 189 -6.16 12.01 11.44
CA GLY A 189 -6.09 12.41 12.85
C GLY A 189 -4.93 11.77 13.60
N ALA A 190 -3.81 11.45 12.91
CA ALA A 190 -2.61 10.99 13.60
C ALA A 190 -2.07 12.08 14.53
N ALA A 191 -1.92 11.76 15.81
CA ALA A 191 -1.54 12.69 16.88
C ALA A 191 -0.84 11.96 18.03
N PRO A 192 -0.16 12.68 18.94
CA PRO A 192 0.40 12.08 20.13
C PRO A 192 -0.67 11.37 20.98
N GLY A 193 -0.45 10.09 21.26
CA GLY A 193 -1.43 9.24 21.96
C GLY A 193 -2.19 8.29 21.04
N GLU A 194 -2.23 8.56 19.72
CA GLU A 194 -2.74 7.61 18.74
C GLU A 194 -1.77 6.43 18.55
N ARG A 195 -2.32 5.27 18.23
CA ARG A 195 -1.58 4.03 18.00
C ARG A 195 -2.04 3.38 16.70
N THR A 196 -1.12 3.21 15.75
CA THR A 196 -1.42 2.50 14.49
C THR A 196 -0.83 1.10 14.51
N LEU A 197 -1.61 0.11 14.02
CA LEU A 197 -1.08 -1.24 13.76
C LEU A 197 -0.58 -1.32 12.32
N ILE A 198 0.71 -1.57 12.14
CA ILE A 198 1.35 -1.71 10.82
C ILE A 198 1.41 -3.20 10.46
N ALA A 199 0.36 -3.69 9.81
CA ALA A 199 0.30 -5.02 9.18
C ALA A 199 0.56 -4.93 7.67
N ALA A 200 0.32 -3.77 7.06
CA ALA A 200 0.74 -3.51 5.68
C ALA A 200 2.27 -3.57 5.58
N PRO A 201 2.81 -4.21 4.53
CA PRO A 201 4.27 -4.28 4.38
C PRO A 201 4.93 -2.91 4.32
N MET A 202 6.03 -2.73 5.05
CA MET A 202 6.79 -1.47 5.06
C MET A 202 7.58 -1.23 3.75
N PHE A 203 7.63 -2.19 2.85
CA PHE A 203 8.11 -1.97 1.48
C PHE A 203 6.99 -1.50 0.52
N HIS A 204 5.82 -1.09 1.05
CA HIS A 204 4.71 -0.46 0.34
C HIS A 204 4.43 0.95 0.85
N ALA A 205 3.85 1.79 -0.02
CA ALA A 205 3.48 3.16 0.31
C ALA A 205 2.55 3.24 1.54
N THR A 206 1.58 2.34 1.66
CA THR A 206 0.68 2.28 2.84
C THR A 206 1.46 2.06 4.13
N GLY A 207 2.33 1.05 4.17
CA GLY A 207 3.10 0.72 5.38
C GLY A 207 4.13 1.79 5.74
N THR A 208 4.93 2.25 4.76
CA THR A 208 6.01 3.22 5.04
C THR A 208 5.53 4.66 4.99
N ALA A 209 4.91 5.13 3.89
CA ALA A 209 4.61 6.54 3.74
C ALA A 209 3.41 6.96 4.60
N SER A 210 2.29 6.20 4.58
CA SER A 210 1.09 6.58 5.30
C SER A 210 1.12 6.17 6.77
N GLN A 211 1.39 4.89 7.09
CA GLN A 211 1.35 4.46 8.48
C GLN A 211 2.62 4.85 9.24
N PHE A 212 3.79 4.35 8.83
CA PHE A 212 5.01 4.60 9.61
C PHE A 212 5.37 6.09 9.61
N ILE A 213 5.69 6.70 8.47
CA ILE A 213 6.12 8.10 8.42
C ILE A 213 5.00 9.03 8.93
N GLY A 214 3.75 8.79 8.52
CA GLY A 214 2.59 9.58 8.92
C GLY A 214 2.41 9.65 10.43
N PHE A 215 2.32 8.49 11.09
CA PHE A 215 2.08 8.40 12.53
C PHE A 215 3.33 8.73 13.36
N PHE A 216 4.49 8.19 12.99
CA PHE A 216 5.74 8.46 13.70
C PHE A 216 6.06 9.97 13.73
N THR A 217 5.91 10.66 12.58
CA THR A 217 6.18 12.11 12.50
C THR A 217 5.10 12.98 13.13
N ALA A 218 3.96 12.42 13.48
CA ALA A 218 2.92 13.05 14.28
C ALA A 218 3.12 12.87 15.80
N GLY A 219 4.15 12.13 16.23
CA GLY A 219 4.39 11.81 17.66
C GLY A 219 3.50 10.68 18.19
N ALA A 220 2.90 9.89 17.28
CA ALA A 220 2.09 8.73 17.58
C ALA A 220 2.93 7.45 17.69
N CYS A 221 2.32 6.37 18.17
CA CYS A 221 2.97 5.07 18.34
C CYS A 221 2.68 4.16 17.12
N CYS A 222 3.72 3.51 16.60
CA CYS A 222 3.65 2.49 15.57
C CYS A 222 3.83 1.11 16.20
N VAL A 223 2.81 0.27 16.15
CA VAL A 223 2.83 -1.12 16.60
C VAL A 223 2.99 -2.01 15.37
N PHE A 224 3.94 -2.94 15.40
CA PHE A 224 4.26 -3.78 14.26
C PHE A 224 3.72 -5.20 14.39
N THR A 225 3.37 -5.76 13.25
CA THR A 225 3.21 -7.20 13.07
C THR A 225 3.87 -7.62 11.75
N PRO A 226 4.55 -8.77 11.70
CA PRO A 226 5.25 -9.21 10.48
C PRO A 226 4.32 -9.39 9.28
N ALA A 227 3.08 -9.83 9.55
CA ALA A 227 2.05 -10.07 8.54
C ALA A 227 0.66 -10.02 9.18
N PHE A 228 -0.37 -9.79 8.36
CA PHE A 228 -1.74 -9.92 8.80
C PHE A 228 -2.09 -11.39 9.08
N LYS A 229 -2.58 -11.64 10.29
CA LYS A 229 -3.31 -12.86 10.70
C LYS A 229 -4.42 -12.39 11.63
N ALA A 230 -5.66 -12.82 11.37
CA ALA A 230 -6.84 -12.30 12.09
C ALA A 230 -6.69 -12.43 13.61
N GLU A 231 -6.31 -13.62 14.10
CA GLU A 231 -6.10 -13.91 15.53
C GLU A 231 -5.06 -12.96 16.15
N THR A 232 -3.87 -12.89 15.58
CA THR A 232 -2.79 -12.01 16.07
C THR A 232 -3.19 -10.54 16.00
N THR A 233 -3.88 -10.14 14.92
CA THR A 233 -4.34 -8.77 14.72
C THR A 233 -5.35 -8.37 15.77
N VAL A 234 -6.34 -9.21 16.06
CA VAL A 234 -7.35 -8.96 17.11
C VAL A 234 -6.69 -8.84 18.48
N ALA A 235 -5.77 -9.76 18.82
CA ALA A 235 -5.02 -9.70 20.07
C ALA A 235 -4.22 -8.39 20.21
N LEU A 236 -3.55 -7.93 19.13
CA LEU A 236 -2.81 -6.67 19.13
C LEU A 236 -3.75 -5.45 19.20
N VAL A 237 -4.88 -5.46 18.48
CA VAL A 237 -5.83 -4.35 18.53
C VAL A 237 -6.36 -4.16 19.94
N ALA A 238 -6.75 -5.23 20.62
CA ALA A 238 -7.21 -5.19 22.00
C ALA A 238 -6.08 -4.86 22.99
N GLY A 239 -5.01 -5.67 22.98
CA GLY A 239 -3.91 -5.58 23.95
C GLY A 239 -3.12 -4.27 23.88
N GLU A 240 -2.84 -3.77 22.70
CA GLU A 240 -2.11 -2.52 22.46
C GLU A 240 -3.04 -1.30 22.33
N ARG A 241 -4.37 -1.49 22.47
CA ARG A 241 -5.38 -0.43 22.34
C ARG A 241 -5.18 0.39 21.06
N ILE A 242 -5.09 -0.31 19.93
CA ILE A 242 -4.91 0.30 18.61
C ILE A 242 -6.09 1.22 18.30
N THR A 243 -5.79 2.44 17.88
CA THR A 243 -6.79 3.47 17.55
C THR A 243 -7.04 3.60 16.06
N PHE A 244 -6.07 3.19 15.25
CA PHE A 244 -6.11 3.27 13.79
C PHE A 244 -5.56 2.01 13.14
N PHE A 245 -6.25 1.53 12.11
CA PHE A 245 -5.76 0.46 11.27
C PHE A 245 -6.10 0.73 9.79
N ALA A 246 -5.16 0.44 8.89
CA ALA A 246 -5.36 0.49 7.45
C ALA A 246 -5.27 -0.90 6.84
N GLY A 247 -6.22 -1.24 5.97
CA GLY A 247 -6.26 -2.54 5.33
C GLY A 247 -7.28 -2.62 4.20
N VAL A 248 -7.65 -3.82 3.83
CA VAL A 248 -8.74 -4.08 2.86
C VAL A 248 -10.00 -4.56 3.59
N ALA A 249 -11.16 -4.44 2.94
CA ALA A 249 -12.46 -4.84 3.54
C ALA A 249 -12.46 -6.29 4.05
N ALA A 250 -11.84 -7.21 3.32
CA ALA A 250 -11.71 -8.61 3.74
C ALA A 250 -10.95 -8.77 5.07
N MET A 251 -9.89 -7.97 5.31
CA MET A 251 -9.16 -7.99 6.58
C MET A 251 -10.07 -7.57 7.74
N LEU A 252 -10.84 -6.49 7.57
CA LEU A 252 -11.76 -6.04 8.62
C LEU A 252 -12.84 -7.09 8.89
N ARG A 253 -13.39 -7.74 7.85
CA ARG A 253 -14.36 -8.83 8.04
C ARG A 253 -13.79 -9.98 8.87
N LEU A 254 -12.55 -10.40 8.58
CA LEU A 254 -11.88 -11.45 9.35
C LEU A 254 -11.60 -11.01 10.80
N ILE A 255 -11.25 -9.74 11.01
CA ILE A 255 -11.09 -9.17 12.37
C ILE A 255 -12.41 -9.24 13.14
N LEU A 256 -13.53 -8.84 12.52
CA LEU A 256 -14.84 -8.85 13.17
C LEU A 256 -15.30 -10.27 13.56
N LEU A 257 -15.10 -11.25 12.68
CA LEU A 257 -15.41 -12.65 12.98
C LEU A 257 -14.55 -13.19 14.13
N GLN A 258 -13.25 -12.98 14.06
CA GLN A 258 -12.31 -13.45 15.09
C GLN A 258 -12.54 -12.76 16.45
N ALA A 259 -12.93 -11.47 16.45
CA ALA A 259 -13.20 -10.72 17.67
C ALA A 259 -14.47 -11.20 18.39
N GLU A 260 -15.51 -11.59 17.66
CA GLU A 260 -16.73 -12.20 18.23
C GLU A 260 -16.41 -13.52 18.88
N ASP A 261 -15.66 -14.40 18.21
CA ASP A 261 -15.26 -15.71 18.73
C ASP A 261 -14.39 -15.60 20.00
N ALA A 262 -13.48 -14.61 20.04
CA ALA A 262 -12.56 -14.38 21.15
C ALA A 262 -13.11 -13.45 22.24
N ALA A 263 -14.31 -12.88 22.09
CA ALA A 263 -14.88 -11.83 22.96
C ALA A 263 -13.92 -10.65 23.23
N SER A 264 -13.16 -10.23 22.21
CA SER A 264 -12.10 -9.24 22.32
C SER A 264 -12.64 -7.81 22.32
N ASP A 265 -12.06 -6.94 23.14
CA ASP A 265 -12.40 -5.51 23.19
C ASP A 265 -11.68 -4.73 22.07
N LEU A 266 -12.43 -4.34 21.05
CA LEU A 266 -11.96 -3.48 19.95
C LEU A 266 -12.37 -2.01 20.11
N SER A 267 -12.91 -1.60 21.27
CA SER A 267 -13.48 -0.26 21.48
C SER A 267 -12.50 0.90 21.30
N ALA A 268 -11.20 0.64 21.42
CA ALA A 268 -10.16 1.64 21.17
C ALA A 268 -10.00 1.97 19.68
N LEU A 269 -10.38 1.06 18.77
CA LEU A 269 -10.26 1.24 17.33
C LEU A 269 -11.28 2.26 16.82
N ARG A 270 -10.86 3.51 16.63
CA ARG A 270 -11.73 4.61 16.20
C ARG A 270 -11.91 4.73 14.71
N LEU A 271 -10.92 4.28 13.92
CA LEU A 271 -10.91 4.46 12.47
C LEU A 271 -10.24 3.27 11.77
N PHE A 272 -10.96 2.70 10.81
CA PHE A 272 -10.42 1.73 9.86
C PHE A 272 -10.48 2.33 8.45
N VAL A 273 -9.33 2.50 7.81
CA VAL A 273 -9.24 3.04 6.45
C VAL A 273 -9.03 1.91 5.45
N MET A 274 -9.91 1.83 4.48
CA MET A 274 -9.84 0.88 3.39
C MET A 274 -9.17 1.51 2.16
N GLY A 275 -8.41 0.71 1.44
CA GLY A 275 -7.79 1.15 0.19
C GLY A 275 -7.23 -0.02 -0.61
N GLY A 276 -6.99 0.20 -1.90
CA GLY A 276 -6.37 -0.78 -2.78
C GLY A 276 -7.26 -1.94 -3.23
N SER A 277 -8.51 -2.01 -2.78
CA SER A 277 -9.51 -2.98 -3.25
C SER A 277 -10.91 -2.39 -3.20
N ALA A 278 -11.83 -2.99 -3.98
CA ALA A 278 -13.24 -2.66 -3.91
C ALA A 278 -13.84 -2.97 -2.54
N VAL A 279 -14.80 -2.16 -2.11
CA VAL A 279 -15.56 -2.34 -0.88
C VAL A 279 -17.00 -2.70 -1.24
N PRO A 280 -17.50 -3.89 -0.85
CA PRO A 280 -18.89 -4.28 -1.11
C PRO A 280 -19.87 -3.26 -0.49
N ALA A 281 -20.91 -2.87 -1.24
CA ALA A 281 -21.85 -1.82 -0.83
C ALA A 281 -22.55 -2.09 0.52
N ALA A 282 -22.81 -3.34 0.86
CA ALA A 282 -23.45 -3.72 2.14
C ALA A 282 -22.47 -3.74 3.34
N PHE A 283 -21.15 -3.73 3.08
CA PHE A 283 -20.13 -3.91 4.11
C PHE A 283 -20.12 -2.79 5.17
N PRO A 284 -20.24 -1.49 4.81
CA PRO A 284 -20.29 -0.42 5.82
C PRO A 284 -21.43 -0.60 6.83
N ALA A 285 -22.62 -0.97 6.38
CA ALA A 285 -23.75 -1.22 7.27
C ALA A 285 -23.54 -2.44 8.19
N GLU A 286 -22.88 -3.48 7.69
CA GLU A 286 -22.48 -4.64 8.50
C GLU A 286 -21.52 -4.21 9.62
N VAL A 287 -20.49 -3.42 9.30
CA VAL A 287 -19.51 -2.95 10.28
C VAL A 287 -20.13 -2.04 11.32
N THR A 288 -20.95 -1.06 10.92
CA THR A 288 -21.63 -0.14 11.85
C THR A 288 -22.51 -0.90 12.86
N ARG A 289 -23.15 -1.98 12.44
CA ARG A 289 -23.96 -2.81 13.34
C ARG A 289 -23.14 -3.58 14.37
N ARG A 290 -21.92 -4.07 13.98
CA ARG A 290 -21.04 -4.87 14.85
C ARG A 290 -20.15 -4.02 15.75
N LEU A 291 -19.67 -2.90 15.24
CA LEU A 291 -18.81 -1.93 15.93
C LEU A 291 -19.34 -0.50 15.72
N PRO A 292 -20.37 -0.07 16.45
CA PRO A 292 -21.03 1.24 16.24
C PRO A 292 -20.10 2.45 16.41
N GLY A 293 -19.01 2.31 17.19
CA GLY A 293 -18.03 3.37 17.43
C GLY A 293 -16.93 3.46 16.36
N LEU A 294 -16.80 2.45 15.48
CA LEU A 294 -15.77 2.43 14.45
C LEU A 294 -16.18 3.27 13.25
N LYS A 295 -15.39 4.31 12.95
CA LYS A 295 -15.49 5.02 11.68
C LYS A 295 -14.81 4.20 10.58
N LEU A 296 -15.46 4.16 9.42
CA LEU A 296 -14.85 3.64 8.20
C LEU A 296 -14.38 4.81 7.35
N GLY A 297 -13.20 4.65 6.73
CA GLY A 297 -12.70 5.55 5.72
C GLY A 297 -12.35 4.80 4.44
N ASN A 298 -12.29 5.51 3.34
CA ASN A 298 -11.82 4.99 2.07
C ASN A 298 -10.76 5.92 1.47
N VAL A 299 -9.79 5.34 0.79
CA VAL A 299 -8.66 6.05 0.21
C VAL A 299 -8.33 5.48 -1.16
N TRP A 300 -8.07 6.37 -2.11
CA TRP A 300 -7.42 6.00 -3.36
C TRP A 300 -6.06 6.68 -3.46
N GLY A 301 -5.12 5.93 -3.98
CA GLY A 301 -3.78 6.38 -4.23
C GLY A 301 -2.93 5.27 -4.83
N LEU A 302 -1.74 5.63 -5.24
CA LEU A 302 -0.79 4.73 -5.89
C LEU A 302 0.63 5.11 -5.50
N THR A 303 1.56 4.22 -5.76
CA THR A 303 2.98 4.43 -5.42
C THR A 303 3.51 5.69 -6.09
N GLU A 304 3.19 5.92 -7.35
CA GLU A 304 3.62 7.09 -8.13
C GLU A 304 3.05 8.43 -7.59
N ALA A 305 2.03 8.35 -6.73
CA ALA A 305 1.48 9.48 -5.98
C ALA A 305 1.79 9.36 -4.48
N THR A 306 2.93 8.82 -4.10
CA THR A 306 3.44 8.63 -2.74
C THR A 306 2.55 7.76 -1.85
N SER A 307 1.23 7.99 -1.78
CA SER A 307 0.21 7.14 -1.15
C SER A 307 -1.20 7.69 -1.34
N ILE A 308 -1.59 8.76 -0.61
CA ILE A 308 -2.97 9.25 -0.50
C ILE A 308 -3.22 10.37 -1.52
N VAL A 309 -4.13 10.13 -2.45
CA VAL A 309 -4.62 11.11 -3.44
C VAL A 309 -5.99 11.65 -3.04
N THR A 310 -6.92 10.75 -2.72
CA THR A 310 -8.26 11.10 -2.25
C THR A 310 -8.55 10.46 -0.90
N TYR A 311 -9.49 11.00 -0.17
CA TYR A 311 -9.87 10.51 1.14
C TYR A 311 -11.31 10.85 1.48
N THR A 312 -11.99 9.94 2.17
CA THR A 312 -13.30 10.15 2.82
C THR A 312 -13.42 9.28 4.06
N GLU A 313 -14.21 9.69 5.06
CA GLU A 313 -14.47 8.90 6.25
C GLU A 313 -15.85 9.17 6.89
N GLY A 314 -16.28 8.26 7.76
CA GLY A 314 -17.46 8.43 8.61
C GLY A 314 -18.74 8.62 7.81
N GLU A 315 -19.55 9.62 8.16
CA GLU A 315 -20.83 9.91 7.51
C GLU A 315 -20.67 10.29 6.03
N GLU A 316 -19.62 11.06 5.69
CA GLU A 316 -19.30 11.42 4.31
C GLU A 316 -19.07 10.17 3.45
N TYR A 317 -18.29 9.20 3.96
CA TYR A 317 -18.06 7.93 3.27
C TYR A 317 -19.36 7.12 3.10
N LEU A 318 -20.22 7.10 4.11
CA LEU A 318 -21.51 6.39 4.05
C LEU A 318 -22.49 7.03 3.05
N ALA A 319 -22.51 8.36 2.99
CA ALA A 319 -23.37 9.12 2.07
C ALA A 319 -22.91 8.99 0.59
N HIS A 320 -21.59 8.86 0.37
CA HIS A 320 -21.00 8.74 -0.97
C HIS A 320 -20.41 7.34 -1.20
N SER A 321 -21.13 6.30 -0.79
CA SER A 321 -20.70 4.91 -0.95
C SER A 321 -20.40 4.60 -2.44
N GLY A 322 -19.34 3.84 -2.69
CA GLY A 322 -18.87 3.55 -4.06
C GLY A 322 -17.93 4.59 -4.65
N THR A 323 -17.58 5.66 -3.89
CA THR A 323 -16.52 6.59 -4.22
C THR A 323 -15.29 6.36 -3.35
N VAL A 324 -14.17 6.94 -3.74
CA VAL A 324 -12.91 6.94 -2.98
C VAL A 324 -12.66 8.30 -2.31
N GLY A 325 -13.70 9.12 -2.18
CA GLY A 325 -13.63 10.44 -1.57
C GLY A 325 -13.21 11.55 -2.53
N THR A 326 -12.88 12.69 -1.95
CA THR A 326 -12.44 13.89 -2.66
C THR A 326 -10.92 14.03 -2.60
N PRO A 327 -10.28 14.73 -3.56
CA PRO A 327 -8.86 15.02 -3.53
C PRO A 327 -8.44 15.70 -2.22
N VAL A 328 -7.32 15.26 -1.64
CA VAL A 328 -6.80 15.90 -0.42
C VAL A 328 -6.28 17.30 -0.73
N ALA A 329 -6.26 18.18 0.26
CA ALA A 329 -5.90 19.59 0.10
C ALA A 329 -4.55 19.77 -0.62
N GLY A 330 -4.56 20.48 -1.75
CA GLY A 330 -3.39 20.74 -2.60
C GLY A 330 -3.11 19.68 -3.65
N VAL A 331 -4.00 18.69 -3.80
CA VAL A 331 -3.98 17.70 -4.88
C VAL A 331 -5.14 17.96 -5.84
N GLU A 332 -4.88 17.85 -7.12
CA GLU A 332 -5.86 17.95 -8.19
C GLU A 332 -6.03 16.57 -8.85
N VAL A 333 -7.28 16.22 -9.13
CA VAL A 333 -7.64 15.05 -9.95
C VAL A 333 -8.43 15.55 -11.15
N ALA A 334 -8.08 15.09 -12.34
CA ALA A 334 -8.72 15.48 -13.60
C ALA A 334 -8.90 14.24 -14.49
N ILE A 335 -9.73 14.36 -15.50
CA ILE A 335 -10.04 13.29 -16.46
C ILE A 335 -9.30 13.55 -17.78
N SER A 336 -8.58 12.55 -18.26
CA SER A 336 -8.05 12.49 -19.62
C SER A 336 -8.95 11.62 -20.49
N LEU A 337 -9.44 12.21 -21.58
CA LEU A 337 -10.25 11.52 -22.59
C LEU A 337 -9.34 11.13 -23.77
N ASP A 338 -9.42 9.88 -24.21
CA ASP A 338 -8.71 9.33 -25.39
C ASP A 338 -7.20 9.66 -25.41
N GLY A 339 -6.57 9.68 -24.24
CA GLY A 339 -5.16 10.01 -24.12
C GLY A 339 -4.83 11.51 -24.25
N GLY A 340 -5.84 12.36 -24.38
CA GLY A 340 -5.69 13.82 -24.48
C GLY A 340 -5.27 14.48 -23.16
N PRO A 341 -5.13 15.83 -23.14
CA PRO A 341 -4.76 16.56 -21.94
C PRO A 341 -5.84 16.42 -20.85
N PRO A 342 -5.44 16.28 -19.57
CA PRO A 342 -6.38 16.19 -18.46
C PRO A 342 -7.23 17.47 -18.33
N ARG A 343 -8.52 17.28 -18.05
CA ARG A 343 -9.49 18.37 -17.89
C ARG A 343 -10.33 18.15 -16.63
N ASP A 344 -10.73 19.23 -15.99
CA ASP A 344 -11.70 19.20 -14.90
C ASP A 344 -13.11 19.11 -15.51
N VAL A 345 -13.55 17.88 -15.76
CA VAL A 345 -14.89 17.56 -16.27
C VAL A 345 -15.61 16.66 -15.27
N ARG A 346 -16.92 16.91 -15.13
CA ARG A 346 -17.76 16.17 -14.18
C ARG A 346 -18.61 15.13 -14.90
N ASP A 347 -18.98 14.07 -14.17
CA ASP A 347 -19.85 12.99 -14.64
C ASP A 347 -19.41 12.36 -15.98
N THR A 348 -18.11 12.45 -16.25
CA THR A 348 -17.49 11.93 -17.47
C THR A 348 -16.48 10.87 -17.10
N VAL A 349 -16.52 9.74 -17.80
CA VAL A 349 -15.59 8.62 -17.59
C VAL A 349 -14.35 8.77 -18.48
N GLY A 350 -13.18 8.61 -17.88
CA GLY A 350 -11.88 8.61 -18.57
C GLY A 350 -10.74 8.22 -17.65
N GLU A 351 -9.50 8.39 -18.10
CA GLU A 351 -8.33 8.13 -17.27
C GLU A 351 -8.21 9.20 -16.17
N LEU A 352 -8.11 8.77 -14.93
CA LEU A 352 -7.83 9.64 -13.79
C LEU A 352 -6.36 10.10 -13.83
N CYS A 353 -6.16 11.41 -13.83
CA CYS A 353 -4.84 12.03 -13.78
C CYS A 353 -4.68 12.82 -12.49
N VAL A 354 -3.49 12.83 -11.92
CA VAL A 354 -3.20 13.47 -10.62
C VAL A 354 -2.12 14.53 -10.79
N ARG A 355 -2.31 15.69 -10.14
CA ARG A 355 -1.30 16.74 -10.03
C ARG A 355 -1.21 17.24 -8.58
N GLY A 356 -0.01 17.58 -8.14
CA GLY A 356 0.21 18.17 -6.82
C GLY A 356 1.44 17.63 -6.10
N PRO A 357 1.68 18.09 -4.88
CA PRO A 357 2.87 17.76 -4.10
C PRO A 357 2.99 16.27 -3.73
N VAL A 358 1.95 15.49 -3.93
CA VAL A 358 1.91 14.04 -3.71
C VAL A 358 2.61 13.26 -4.82
N VAL A 359 2.74 13.83 -6.03
CA VAL A 359 3.27 13.15 -7.21
C VAL A 359 4.78 12.96 -7.10
N ALA A 360 5.23 11.72 -7.29
CA ALA A 360 6.64 11.33 -7.26
C ALA A 360 7.48 12.05 -8.34
N GLY A 361 8.79 12.09 -8.15
CA GLY A 361 9.73 12.73 -9.08
C GLY A 361 9.98 11.97 -10.40
N GLY A 362 9.26 10.86 -10.64
CA GLY A 362 9.46 9.97 -11.78
C GLY A 362 9.95 8.58 -11.36
N TYR A 363 10.48 7.84 -12.32
CA TYR A 363 11.09 6.52 -12.09
C TYR A 363 12.61 6.57 -12.16
N TRP A 364 13.27 5.95 -11.20
CA TRP A 364 14.72 5.85 -11.13
C TRP A 364 15.27 5.13 -12.37
N ASN A 365 16.33 5.67 -12.97
CA ASN A 365 16.99 5.14 -14.16
C ASN A 365 16.06 4.79 -15.34
N ASN A 366 14.83 5.33 -15.37
CA ASN A 366 13.87 5.03 -16.43
C ASN A 366 13.22 6.29 -17.00
N PRO A 367 13.97 7.08 -17.80
CA PRO A 367 13.45 8.34 -18.36
C PRO A 367 12.30 8.10 -19.35
N GLY A 368 12.28 6.99 -20.09
CA GLY A 368 11.21 6.66 -21.02
C GLY A 368 9.87 6.43 -20.30
N ALA A 369 9.86 5.59 -19.25
CA ALA A 369 8.66 5.40 -18.44
C ALA A 369 8.28 6.68 -17.69
N THR A 370 9.25 7.48 -17.24
CA THR A 370 8.97 8.76 -16.61
C THR A 370 8.24 9.69 -17.58
N ALA A 371 8.77 9.88 -18.79
CA ALA A 371 8.16 10.77 -19.78
C ALA A 371 6.76 10.32 -20.23
N SER A 372 6.46 9.02 -20.24
CA SER A 372 5.13 8.51 -20.62
C SER A 372 4.11 8.56 -19.48
N THR A 373 4.56 8.53 -18.22
CA THR A 373 3.67 8.48 -17.05
C THR A 373 3.48 9.86 -16.41
N PHE A 374 4.53 10.67 -16.38
CA PHE A 374 4.51 12.03 -15.80
C PHE A 374 4.58 13.05 -16.92
N LEU A 375 3.42 13.43 -17.45
CA LEU A 375 3.31 14.27 -18.63
C LEU A 375 2.71 15.65 -18.28
N ASP A 376 3.40 16.72 -18.66
CA ASP A 376 2.95 18.11 -18.47
C ASP A 376 2.52 18.45 -17.03
N GLY A 377 3.25 17.90 -16.04
CA GLY A 377 2.98 18.09 -14.62
C GLY A 377 1.85 17.21 -14.07
N TRP A 378 1.26 16.34 -14.89
CA TRP A 378 0.26 15.35 -14.49
C TRP A 378 0.84 13.95 -14.44
N LEU A 379 0.46 13.21 -13.41
CA LEU A 379 0.63 11.76 -13.32
C LEU A 379 -0.55 11.08 -14.02
N ARG A 380 -0.28 10.32 -15.05
CA ARG A 380 -1.24 9.38 -15.66
C ARG A 380 -1.28 8.12 -14.84
N THR A 381 -2.42 7.86 -14.21
CA THR A 381 -2.51 6.78 -13.21
C THR A 381 -2.75 5.41 -13.82
N GLY A 382 -3.29 5.38 -15.03
CA GLY A 382 -3.81 4.16 -15.66
C GLY A 382 -5.07 3.61 -14.97
N ASP A 383 -5.67 4.36 -14.03
CA ASP A 383 -6.97 4.07 -13.45
C ASP A 383 -8.05 4.82 -14.25
N VAL A 384 -9.14 4.14 -14.58
CA VAL A 384 -10.32 4.72 -15.24
C VAL A 384 -11.35 5.07 -14.18
N GLY A 385 -11.95 6.24 -14.28
CA GLY A 385 -12.93 6.68 -13.30
C GLY A 385 -13.70 7.90 -13.73
N SER A 386 -14.45 8.47 -12.81
CA SER A 386 -15.21 9.70 -12.98
C SER A 386 -15.11 10.57 -11.73
N ILE A 387 -15.44 11.86 -11.89
CA ILE A 387 -15.57 12.83 -10.80
C ILE A 387 -17.00 13.35 -10.87
N ASP A 388 -17.78 13.20 -9.78
CA ASP A 388 -19.15 13.68 -9.75
C ASP A 388 -19.24 15.22 -9.57
N ALA A 389 -20.45 15.76 -9.58
CA ALA A 389 -20.71 17.19 -9.43
C ALA A 389 -20.17 17.77 -8.10
N ASP A 390 -20.14 16.97 -7.04
CA ASP A 390 -19.65 17.35 -5.71
C ASP A 390 -18.14 17.14 -5.53
N GLY A 391 -17.45 16.59 -6.55
CA GLY A 391 -16.02 16.39 -6.55
C GLY A 391 -15.56 15.04 -6.01
N PHE A 392 -16.47 14.11 -5.73
CA PHE A 392 -16.11 12.76 -5.32
C PHE A 392 -15.61 11.95 -6.50
N VAL A 393 -14.49 11.28 -6.30
CA VAL A 393 -13.84 10.44 -7.30
C VAL A 393 -14.37 9.00 -7.20
N ARG A 394 -14.73 8.44 -8.33
CA ARG A 394 -15.09 7.03 -8.47
C ARG A 394 -14.07 6.34 -9.36
N VAL A 395 -13.44 5.29 -8.83
CA VAL A 395 -12.54 4.41 -9.60
C VAL A 395 -13.37 3.26 -10.14
N LEU A 396 -13.37 3.09 -11.45
CA LEU A 396 -14.17 2.09 -12.15
C LEU A 396 -13.36 0.85 -12.53
N ASP A 397 -12.12 1.04 -13.00
CA ASP A 397 -11.21 -0.05 -13.37
C ASP A 397 -9.79 0.45 -13.61
N ARG A 398 -8.90 -0.47 -13.99
CA ARG A 398 -7.61 -0.18 -14.62
C ARG A 398 -7.78 -0.13 -16.13
N LEU A 399 -7.18 0.86 -16.79
CA LEU A 399 -7.24 1.00 -18.25
C LEU A 399 -6.84 -0.30 -19.00
N LYS A 400 -5.85 -1.01 -18.47
CA LYS A 400 -5.33 -2.26 -19.03
C LYS A 400 -6.16 -3.52 -18.70
N ASP A 401 -7.04 -3.44 -17.72
CA ASP A 401 -7.85 -4.56 -17.22
C ASP A 401 -9.32 -4.42 -17.72
N MET A 402 -9.63 -3.32 -18.41
CA MET A 402 -10.92 -3.07 -19.06
C MET A 402 -11.14 -4.09 -20.19
N ILE A 403 -12.32 -4.68 -20.24
CA ILE A 403 -12.69 -5.70 -21.22
C ILE A 403 -13.41 -5.01 -22.37
N ILE A 404 -12.98 -5.28 -23.60
CA ILE A 404 -13.60 -4.72 -24.82
C ILE A 404 -14.41 -5.82 -25.51
N ARG A 405 -15.73 -5.76 -25.38
CA ARG A 405 -16.64 -6.77 -25.94
C ARG A 405 -17.52 -6.16 -27.02
N GLY A 406 -17.22 -6.46 -28.28
CA GLY A 406 -18.01 -5.96 -29.41
C GLY A 406 -18.09 -4.44 -29.48
N GLY A 407 -17.02 -3.74 -29.08
CA GLY A 407 -16.97 -2.28 -29.00
C GLY A 407 -17.51 -1.66 -27.70
N GLU A 408 -18.09 -2.46 -26.80
CA GLU A 408 -18.54 -2.01 -25.49
C GLU A 408 -17.44 -2.17 -24.44
N ASN A 409 -17.20 -1.12 -23.65
CA ASN A 409 -16.26 -1.15 -22.53
C ASN A 409 -16.93 -1.76 -21.30
N ILE A 410 -16.38 -2.86 -20.79
CA ILE A 410 -16.83 -3.50 -19.57
C ILE A 410 -15.74 -3.32 -18.51
N TYR A 411 -16.10 -2.69 -17.41
CA TYR A 411 -15.19 -2.52 -16.27
C TYR A 411 -15.21 -3.79 -15.43
N SER A 412 -14.06 -4.46 -15.39
CA SER A 412 -13.93 -5.74 -14.67
C SER A 412 -14.29 -5.59 -13.19
N LEU A 413 -13.93 -4.47 -12.58
CA LEU A 413 -14.23 -4.17 -11.19
C LEU A 413 -15.74 -4.01 -10.92
N GLU A 414 -16.52 -3.50 -11.88
CA GLU A 414 -17.98 -3.40 -11.75
C GLU A 414 -18.60 -4.79 -11.61
N VAL A 415 -18.15 -5.72 -12.45
CA VAL A 415 -18.62 -7.12 -12.42
C VAL A 415 -18.16 -7.84 -11.16
N GLU A 416 -16.90 -7.63 -10.75
CA GLU A 416 -16.33 -8.16 -9.50
C GLU A 416 -17.14 -7.69 -8.28
N ASN A 417 -17.48 -6.39 -8.21
CA ASN A 417 -18.26 -5.83 -7.11
C ASN A 417 -19.65 -6.48 -6.96
N VAL A 418 -20.31 -6.73 -8.08
CA VAL A 418 -21.61 -7.41 -8.06
C VAL A 418 -21.46 -8.86 -7.62
N LEU A 419 -20.53 -9.62 -8.20
CA LEU A 419 -20.34 -11.02 -7.86
C LEU A 419 -19.84 -11.21 -6.42
N ALA A 420 -19.05 -10.30 -5.87
CA ALA A 420 -18.59 -10.34 -4.49
C ALA A 420 -19.72 -10.20 -3.46
N THR A 421 -20.91 -9.74 -3.86
CA THR A 421 -22.09 -9.71 -2.97
C THR A 421 -22.85 -11.04 -2.91
N HIS A 422 -22.50 -12.00 -3.74
CA HIS A 422 -23.11 -13.33 -3.67
C HIS A 422 -22.70 -14.06 -2.39
N PRO A 423 -23.63 -14.68 -1.64
CA PRO A 423 -23.36 -15.23 -0.30
C PRO A 423 -22.31 -16.34 -0.26
N ASP A 424 -22.08 -17.01 -1.38
CA ASP A 424 -21.15 -18.15 -1.46
C ASP A 424 -19.79 -17.76 -2.04
N VAL A 425 -19.57 -16.49 -2.42
CA VAL A 425 -18.32 -15.99 -3.00
C VAL A 425 -17.43 -15.40 -1.91
N ALA A 426 -16.23 -15.96 -1.73
CA ALA A 426 -15.20 -15.43 -0.86
C ALA A 426 -14.37 -14.38 -1.58
N GLU A 427 -13.92 -14.70 -2.81
CA GLU A 427 -13.17 -13.81 -3.68
C GLU A 427 -13.57 -14.01 -5.13
N VAL A 428 -13.42 -12.97 -5.96
CA VAL A 428 -13.65 -13.04 -7.39
C VAL A 428 -12.70 -12.11 -8.13
N ALA A 429 -12.24 -12.53 -9.29
CA ALA A 429 -11.56 -11.70 -10.27
C ALA A 429 -12.18 -11.88 -11.63
N VAL A 430 -12.31 -10.79 -12.38
CA VAL A 430 -12.93 -10.77 -13.71
C VAL A 430 -11.91 -10.32 -14.74
N VAL A 431 -11.85 -11.03 -15.85
CA VAL A 431 -10.94 -10.77 -16.97
C VAL A 431 -11.63 -10.90 -18.31
N GLY A 432 -11.11 -10.19 -19.31
CA GLY A 432 -11.44 -10.44 -20.72
C GLY A 432 -10.62 -11.62 -21.24
N VAL A 433 -11.29 -12.56 -21.89
CA VAL A 433 -10.63 -13.63 -22.62
C VAL A 433 -11.02 -13.54 -24.09
N PRO A 434 -10.13 -13.93 -25.04
CA PRO A 434 -10.42 -13.81 -26.48
C PRO A 434 -11.73 -14.48 -26.88
N ASP A 435 -12.49 -13.80 -27.71
CA ASP A 435 -13.73 -14.30 -28.30
C ASP A 435 -13.71 -14.06 -29.80
N PRO A 436 -14.01 -15.09 -30.65
CA PRO A 436 -13.91 -14.97 -32.12
C PRO A 436 -14.96 -14.06 -32.75
N VAL A 437 -16.01 -13.66 -32.00
CA VAL A 437 -17.14 -12.85 -32.49
C VAL A 437 -17.15 -11.45 -31.89
N PHE A 438 -16.78 -11.34 -30.61
CA PHE A 438 -16.92 -10.10 -29.84
C PHE A 438 -15.58 -9.55 -29.35
N ASP A 439 -14.45 -9.94 -29.94
CA ASP A 439 -13.09 -9.62 -29.52
C ASP A 439 -12.76 -10.24 -28.15
N GLU A 440 -13.52 -9.89 -27.10
CA GLU A 440 -13.40 -10.47 -25.77
C GLU A 440 -14.75 -10.91 -25.21
N ARG A 441 -14.72 -11.92 -24.32
CA ARG A 441 -15.83 -12.30 -23.46
C ARG A 441 -15.42 -12.19 -21.99
N VAL A 442 -16.41 -11.94 -21.15
CA VAL A 442 -16.22 -11.80 -19.69
C VAL A 442 -16.05 -13.18 -19.06
N ARG A 443 -14.92 -13.40 -18.40
CA ARG A 443 -14.65 -14.57 -17.55
C ARG A 443 -14.60 -14.13 -16.10
N ALA A 444 -15.37 -14.79 -15.23
CA ALA A 444 -15.25 -14.66 -13.77
C ALA A 444 -14.48 -15.86 -13.22
N VAL A 445 -13.44 -15.60 -12.41
CA VAL A 445 -12.69 -16.60 -11.65
C VAL A 445 -13.05 -16.43 -10.18
N VAL A 446 -13.68 -17.44 -9.59
CA VAL A 446 -14.34 -17.37 -8.28
C VAL A 446 -13.66 -18.29 -7.30
N VAL A 447 -13.38 -17.78 -6.10
CA VAL A 447 -13.02 -18.56 -4.92
C VAL A 447 -14.26 -18.63 -4.04
N PRO A 448 -14.89 -19.80 -3.87
CA PRO A 448 -16.03 -19.95 -2.99
C PRO A 448 -15.60 -19.95 -1.50
N TRP A 449 -16.52 -19.65 -0.61
CA TRP A 449 -16.31 -19.88 0.82
C TRP A 449 -16.11 -21.37 1.11
N PRO A 450 -15.29 -21.74 2.11
CA PRO A 450 -15.10 -23.14 2.50
C PRO A 450 -16.45 -23.83 2.76
N GLY A 451 -16.65 -25.00 2.14
CA GLY A 451 -17.89 -25.76 2.25
C GLY A 451 -19.08 -25.21 1.45
N ARG A 452 -18.88 -24.21 0.60
CA ARG A 452 -19.92 -23.68 -0.30
C ARG A 452 -19.49 -23.82 -1.76
N ILE A 453 -20.41 -24.24 -2.62
CA ILE A 453 -20.16 -24.39 -4.07
C ILE A 453 -21.34 -23.70 -4.78
N PRO A 454 -21.20 -22.41 -5.15
CA PRO A 454 -22.23 -21.73 -5.95
C PRO A 454 -22.31 -22.36 -7.35
N SER A 455 -23.50 -22.48 -7.91
CA SER A 455 -23.63 -22.89 -9.32
C SER A 455 -23.29 -21.73 -10.27
N VAL A 456 -22.86 -22.06 -11.48
CA VAL A 456 -22.61 -21.06 -12.54
C VAL A 456 -23.88 -20.26 -12.82
N GLU A 457 -25.04 -20.96 -12.85
CA GLU A 457 -26.35 -20.36 -13.08
C GLU A 457 -26.72 -19.37 -11.97
N SER A 458 -26.45 -19.69 -10.70
CA SER A 458 -26.69 -18.80 -9.56
C SER A 458 -25.86 -17.51 -9.67
N LEU A 459 -24.56 -17.62 -9.97
CA LEU A 459 -23.69 -16.48 -10.14
C LEU A 459 -24.09 -15.59 -11.34
N ARG A 460 -24.47 -16.21 -12.46
CA ARG A 460 -24.95 -15.47 -13.62
C ARG A 460 -26.29 -14.78 -13.38
N ALA A 461 -27.21 -15.45 -12.70
CA ALA A 461 -28.49 -14.86 -12.31
C ALA A 461 -28.30 -13.68 -11.35
N HIS A 462 -27.39 -13.84 -10.38
CA HIS A 462 -27.02 -12.76 -9.45
C HIS A 462 -26.43 -11.56 -10.20
N ALA A 463 -25.51 -11.77 -11.14
CA ALA A 463 -24.96 -10.71 -11.98
C ALA A 463 -26.04 -10.05 -12.86
N ALA A 464 -26.92 -10.84 -13.50
CA ALA A 464 -27.96 -10.34 -14.39
C ALA A 464 -29.02 -9.50 -13.66
N ALA A 465 -29.19 -9.67 -12.36
CA ALA A 465 -30.09 -8.85 -11.57
C ALA A 465 -29.66 -7.37 -11.44
N SER A 466 -28.37 -7.09 -11.66
CA SER A 466 -27.79 -5.75 -11.46
C SER A 466 -26.98 -5.23 -12.66
N LEU A 467 -26.61 -6.09 -13.62
CA LEU A 467 -25.76 -5.74 -14.74
C LEU A 467 -26.47 -5.91 -16.09
N ALA A 468 -26.09 -5.09 -17.05
CA ALA A 468 -26.51 -5.27 -18.44
C ALA A 468 -26.07 -6.65 -18.97
N ALA A 469 -26.85 -7.24 -19.88
CA ALA A 469 -26.63 -8.59 -20.36
C ALA A 469 -25.22 -8.85 -20.94
N TYR A 470 -24.62 -7.86 -21.59
CA TYR A 470 -23.27 -7.99 -22.19
C TYR A 470 -22.14 -8.02 -21.14
N LYS A 471 -22.40 -7.54 -19.88
CA LYS A 471 -21.50 -7.57 -18.74
C LYS A 471 -21.57 -8.88 -17.95
N VAL A 472 -22.64 -9.64 -18.09
CA VAL A 472 -22.80 -10.92 -17.37
C VAL A 472 -21.73 -11.90 -17.83
N PRO A 473 -21.00 -12.55 -16.89
CA PRO A 473 -19.95 -13.48 -17.26
C PRO A 473 -20.44 -14.59 -18.20
N ALA A 474 -19.79 -14.69 -19.35
CA ALA A 474 -20.04 -15.78 -20.30
C ALA A 474 -19.41 -17.09 -19.81
N GLU A 475 -18.35 -16.97 -19.01
CA GLU A 475 -17.60 -18.08 -18.45
C GLU A 475 -17.35 -17.86 -16.95
N VAL A 476 -17.48 -18.91 -16.14
CA VAL A 476 -17.16 -18.93 -14.73
C VAL A 476 -16.22 -20.10 -14.46
N ARG A 477 -15.10 -19.82 -13.75
CA ARG A 477 -14.15 -20.82 -13.30
C ARG A 477 -14.06 -20.76 -11.77
N PHE A 478 -13.96 -21.93 -11.14
CA PHE A 478 -13.74 -22.04 -9.70
C PHE A 478 -12.30 -22.43 -9.41
N VAL A 479 -11.70 -21.74 -8.43
CA VAL A 479 -10.31 -21.98 -8.01
C VAL A 479 -10.22 -21.96 -6.49
N GLY A 480 -9.24 -22.65 -5.93
CA GLY A 480 -8.99 -22.63 -4.49
C GLY A 480 -8.41 -21.28 -3.99
N GLU A 481 -7.64 -20.60 -4.85
CA GLU A 481 -7.07 -19.28 -4.57
C GLU A 481 -6.80 -18.51 -5.85
N LEU A 482 -6.87 -17.18 -5.78
CA LEU A 482 -6.48 -16.32 -6.91
C LEU A 482 -4.95 -16.15 -6.95
N PRO A 483 -4.31 -16.20 -8.15
CA PRO A 483 -2.88 -15.96 -8.27
C PRO A 483 -2.55 -14.52 -7.91
N ARG A 484 -1.54 -14.34 -7.06
CA ARG A 484 -1.13 -13.02 -6.57
C ARG A 484 0.35 -12.75 -6.83
N ASN A 485 0.67 -11.47 -7.00
CA ASN A 485 2.06 -11.05 -6.99
C ASN A 485 2.61 -11.03 -5.55
N PRO A 486 3.93 -10.83 -5.36
CA PRO A 486 4.52 -10.70 -4.02
C PRO A 486 3.93 -9.59 -3.16
N SER A 487 3.28 -8.62 -3.77
CA SER A 487 2.58 -7.52 -3.08
C SER A 487 1.16 -7.89 -2.62
N GLY A 488 0.67 -9.08 -2.97
CA GLY A 488 -0.69 -9.55 -2.65
C GLY A 488 -1.76 -9.15 -3.67
N LYS A 489 -1.39 -8.43 -4.76
CA LYS A 489 -2.31 -8.04 -5.82
C LYS A 489 -2.59 -9.22 -6.76
N VAL A 490 -3.85 -9.42 -7.13
CA VAL A 490 -4.27 -10.45 -8.10
C VAL A 490 -3.58 -10.22 -9.46
N LEU A 491 -3.00 -11.29 -9.99
CA LEU A 491 -2.35 -11.33 -11.30
C LEU A 491 -3.37 -11.69 -12.38
N LYS A 492 -4.22 -10.72 -12.76
CA LYS A 492 -5.29 -10.93 -13.76
C LYS A 492 -4.78 -11.57 -15.06
N ARG A 493 -3.58 -11.22 -15.51
CA ARG A 493 -2.99 -11.82 -16.72
C ARG A 493 -2.85 -13.34 -16.64
N ARG A 494 -2.61 -13.91 -15.45
CA ARG A 494 -2.56 -15.39 -15.26
C ARG A 494 -3.94 -16.04 -15.26
N LEU A 495 -5.01 -15.26 -15.14
CA LEU A 495 -6.38 -15.76 -15.20
C LEU A 495 -6.93 -15.83 -16.62
N ILE A 496 -6.19 -15.30 -17.59
CA ILE A 496 -6.52 -15.38 -19.03
C ILE A 496 -6.03 -16.70 -19.61
N ASP A 497 -4.92 -17.22 -19.08
CA ASP A 497 -4.29 -18.46 -19.53
C ASP A 497 -4.95 -19.68 -18.86
N ASP A 498 -5.64 -20.52 -19.67
CA ASP A 498 -6.34 -21.71 -19.18
C ASP A 498 -5.39 -22.73 -18.50
N ALA A 499 -4.17 -22.89 -19.01
CA ALA A 499 -3.18 -23.79 -18.41
C ALA A 499 -2.76 -23.35 -16.99
N ALA A 500 -2.79 -22.06 -16.70
CA ALA A 500 -2.52 -21.54 -15.37
C ALA A 500 -3.70 -21.73 -14.40
N LEU A 501 -4.91 -21.90 -14.89
CA LEU A 501 -6.11 -22.16 -14.09
C LEU A 501 -6.29 -23.65 -13.79
N GLU A 502 -6.02 -24.53 -14.74
CA GLU A 502 -6.12 -26.00 -14.56
C GLU A 502 -5.23 -26.52 -13.41
N ALA A 503 -4.08 -25.88 -13.19
CA ALA A 503 -3.18 -26.22 -12.08
C ALA A 503 -3.73 -25.82 -10.68
N LYS A 504 -4.86 -25.09 -10.60
CA LYS A 504 -5.46 -24.56 -9.38
C LYS A 504 -6.96 -24.84 -9.26
N GLU A 505 -7.52 -25.66 -10.13
CA GLU A 505 -8.92 -26.12 -9.98
C GLU A 505 -9.07 -26.89 -8.67
N LEU A 506 -10.23 -26.74 -8.02
CA LEU A 506 -10.59 -27.51 -6.85
C LEU A 506 -10.53 -28.99 -7.23
N ASP A 507 -9.66 -29.73 -6.57
CA ASP A 507 -9.65 -31.20 -6.66
C ASP A 507 -11.04 -31.71 -6.23
N ASP A 508 -11.77 -32.32 -7.15
CA ASP A 508 -13.09 -32.93 -6.91
C ASP A 508 -13.03 -34.15 -5.95
N THR A 509 -11.95 -34.27 -5.19
CA THR A 509 -11.73 -35.34 -4.20
C THR A 509 -12.07 -34.91 -2.78
N CYS A 510 -13.32 -34.55 -2.54
CA CYS A 510 -13.99 -34.77 -1.27
C CYS A 510 -15.27 -35.59 -1.54
N GLY A 511 -15.05 -36.89 -1.73
CA GLY A 511 -16.09 -37.88 -1.62
C GLY A 511 -16.48 -38.10 -0.16
#